data_087c489109d69eb49c270b659594183a
#
_entry.id   087c489109d69eb49c270b659594183a
#
_cell.length_a   1.000
_cell.length_b   1.000
_cell.length_c   1.000
_cell.angle_alpha   90.00
_cell.angle_beta   90.00
_cell.angle_gamma   90.00
#
_symmetry.space_group_name_H-M   'P 1'
#
loop_
_entity.id
_entity.type
_entity.pdbx_description
1 polymer ?
#
loop_
_entity_poly.entity_id
_entity_poly.type
_entity_poly.pdbx_seq_one_letter_code
_entity_poly.pdbx_strand_id
1 'polypeptide(L)' 'MPKKVMIVEDNELNMKLFRDLIEANGYETVRTRNGLKALDLAREHMPDLILMDIQLPEVSGLEVTNG' A
#
# COMPACT_ATOMS: atom_id res chain seq x y z
N MET A 1 -4.62 -20.03 7.87
CA MET A 1 -3.66 -19.45 6.92
C MET A 1 -3.68 -17.95 7.05
N PRO A 2 -2.53 -17.31 7.16
CA PRO A 2 -2.51 -15.87 7.29
C PRO A 2 -2.96 -15.21 6.00
N LYS A 3 -3.65 -14.12 6.14
CA LYS A 3 -4.00 -13.32 4.98
C LYS A 3 -2.83 -12.48 4.56
N LYS A 4 -2.80 -12.16 3.29
CA LYS A 4 -1.70 -11.42 2.69
C LYS A 4 -2.19 -10.03 2.30
N VAL A 5 -1.46 -9.01 2.72
CA VAL A 5 -1.78 -7.63 2.41
C VAL A 5 -0.63 -7.05 1.61
N MET A 6 -0.95 -6.47 0.46
CA MET A 6 0.06 -5.79 -0.34
C MET A 6 0.03 -4.31 -0.01
N ILE A 7 1.20 -3.76 0.27
CA ILE A 7 1.34 -2.36 0.62
C ILE A 7 2.07 -1.66 -0.51
N VAL A 8 1.43 -0.66 -1.07
CA VAL A 8 2.05 0.20 -2.08
C VAL A 8 2.22 1.57 -1.47
N GLU A 9 3.46 1.92 -1.15
CA GLU A 9 3.75 3.16 -0.45
C GLU A 9 5.12 3.65 -0.85
N ASP A 10 5.22 4.92 -1.18
CA ASP A 10 6.46 5.51 -1.63
C ASP A 10 7.35 5.93 -0.47
N ASN A 11 6.78 6.28 0.65
CA ASN A 11 7.53 6.75 1.80
C ASN A 11 7.97 5.57 2.66
N GLU A 12 9.28 5.48 2.88
CA GLU A 12 9.82 4.33 3.61
C GLU A 12 9.34 4.26 5.05
N LEU A 13 9.20 5.40 5.68
CA LEU A 13 8.75 5.43 7.06
C LEU A 13 7.31 4.93 7.17
N ASN A 14 6.46 5.41 6.28
CA ASN A 14 5.07 4.96 6.27
C ASN A 14 4.98 3.48 5.95
N MET A 15 5.79 3.03 5.01
CA MET A 15 5.84 1.61 4.66
C MET A 15 6.16 0.76 5.88
N LYS A 16 7.14 1.19 6.63
CA LYS A 16 7.53 0.44 7.83
C LYS A 16 6.41 0.43 8.87
N LEU A 17 5.76 1.56 9.04
CA LEU A 17 4.67 1.66 10.01
C LEU A 17 3.51 0.75 9.62
N PHE A 18 3.13 0.79 8.34
CA PHE A 18 2.05 -0.06 7.87
C PHE A 18 2.41 -1.53 7.99
N ARG A 19 3.63 -1.87 7.60
CA ARG A 19 4.07 -3.26 7.69
C ARG A 19 4.04 -3.75 9.13
N ASP A 20 4.60 -2.97 10.03
CA ASP A 20 4.66 -3.38 11.44
C ASP A 20 3.26 -3.56 12.00
N LEU A 21 2.37 -2.65 11.68
CA LEU A 21 1.00 -2.73 12.18
C LEU A 21 0.28 -3.96 11.64
N ILE A 22 0.43 -4.21 10.35
CA ILE A 22 -0.27 -5.31 9.71
C ILE A 22 0.30 -6.64 10.16
N GLU A 23 1.61 -6.74 10.26
CA GLU A 23 2.23 -7.99 10.71
C GLU A 23 1.94 -8.25 12.18
N ALA A 24 1.79 -7.20 12.97
CA ALA A 24 1.42 -7.37 14.37
C ALA A 24 0.03 -8.00 14.52
N ASN A 25 -0.79 -7.87 13.51
CA ASN A 25 -2.12 -8.47 13.50
C ASN A 25 -2.15 -9.85 12.86
N GLY A 26 -0.99 -10.40 12.55
CA GLY A 26 -0.91 -11.76 12.04
C GLY A 26 -1.04 -11.90 10.54
N TYR A 27 -0.92 -10.81 9.80
CA TYR A 27 -0.99 -10.86 8.35
C TYR A 27 0.40 -10.88 7.74
N GLU A 28 0.50 -11.45 6.56
CA GLU A 28 1.71 -11.35 5.76
C GLU A 28 1.65 -10.08 4.92
N THR A 29 2.81 -9.52 4.62
CA THR A 29 2.87 -8.30 3.83
C THR A 29 3.72 -8.49 2.59
N VAL A 30 3.26 -7.92 1.49
CA VAL A 30 4.03 -7.76 0.26
C VAL A 30 4.18 -6.27 0.05
N ARG A 31 5.40 -5.80 -0.15
CA ARG A 31 5.66 -4.38 -0.19
C ARG A 31 6.24 -3.97 -1.52
N THR A 32 5.79 -2.85 -2.01
CA THR A 32 6.38 -2.25 -3.20
C THR A 32 6.28 -0.74 -3.10
N ARG A 33 7.25 -0.06 -3.65
CA ARG A 33 7.24 1.39 -3.72
C ARG A 33 6.77 1.88 -5.08
N ASN A 34 6.61 0.97 -6.00
CA ASN A 34 6.31 1.32 -7.38
C ASN A 34 4.92 0.79 -7.73
N GLY A 35 4.02 1.72 -8.06
CA GLY A 35 2.66 1.35 -8.41
C GLY A 35 2.57 0.50 -9.67
N LEU A 36 3.52 0.67 -10.58
CA LEU A 36 3.52 -0.15 -11.79
C LEU A 36 3.84 -1.60 -11.48
N LYS A 37 4.74 -1.83 -10.55
CA LYS A 37 5.07 -3.19 -10.14
C LYS A 37 3.98 -3.79 -9.27
N ALA A 38 3.11 -2.96 -8.73
CA ALA A 38 2.05 -3.46 -7.87
C ALA A 38 1.15 -4.43 -8.61
N LEU A 39 0.86 -4.17 -9.87
CA LEU A 39 0.02 -5.08 -10.65
C LEU A 39 0.67 -6.44 -10.82
N ASP A 40 1.96 -6.45 -11.16
CA ASP A 40 2.66 -7.71 -11.32
C ASP A 40 2.74 -8.47 -10.01
N LEU A 41 3.03 -7.77 -8.93
CA LEU A 41 3.11 -8.40 -7.63
C LEU A 41 1.76 -8.92 -7.17
N ALA A 42 0.69 -8.18 -7.48
CA ALA A 42 -0.63 -8.63 -7.13
C ALA A 42 -1.00 -9.92 -7.87
N ARG A 43 -0.61 -10.02 -9.12
CA ARG A 43 -0.86 -11.23 -9.88
C ARG A 43 -0.05 -12.40 -9.36
N GLU A 44 1.18 -12.12 -8.95
CA GLU A 44 2.07 -13.18 -8.49
C GLU A 44 1.69 -13.65 -7.10
N HIS A 45 1.41 -12.72 -6.20
CA HIS A 45 1.16 -13.06 -4.80
C HIS A 45 -0.30 -13.19 -4.45
N MET A 46 -1.18 -12.65 -5.26
CA MET A 46 -2.63 -12.71 -5.06
C MET A 46 -3.02 -12.30 -3.65
N PRO A 47 -2.71 -11.06 -3.26
CA PRO A 47 -3.01 -10.63 -1.90
C PRO A 47 -4.51 -10.54 -1.66
N ASP A 48 -4.89 -10.71 -0.42
CA ASP A 48 -6.30 -10.58 -0.03
C ASP A 48 -6.73 -9.13 0.02
N LEU A 49 -5.78 -8.23 0.26
CA LEU A 49 -6.07 -6.81 0.35
C LEU A 49 -4.89 -6.03 -0.18
N ILE A 50 -5.17 -4.94 -0.85
CA ILE A 50 -4.14 -4.03 -1.34
C ILE A 50 -4.33 -2.70 -0.65
N LEU A 51 -3.31 -2.28 0.09
CA LEU A 51 -3.29 -0.99 0.75
C LEU A 51 -2.43 -0.06 -0.09
N MET A 52 -3.06 0.91 -0.72
CA MET A 52 -2.37 1.81 -1.62
C MET A 52 -2.55 3.24 -1.13
N ASP A 53 -1.44 3.87 -0.79
CA ASP A 53 -1.44 5.26 -0.35
C ASP A 53 -0.70 6.07 -1.39
N ILE A 54 -1.44 6.66 -2.29
CA ILE A 54 -0.87 7.47 -3.35
C ILE A 54 -0.98 8.92 -2.93
N GLN A 55 0.17 9.53 -2.73
CA GLN A 55 0.20 10.95 -2.51
C GLN A 55 0.29 11.64 -3.85
N LEU A 56 -0.66 12.49 -4.12
CA LEU A 56 -0.69 13.26 -5.35
C LEU A 56 -0.28 14.68 -5.01
N PRO A 57 0.98 15.01 -5.21
CA PRO A 57 1.49 16.30 -4.75
C PRO A 57 0.84 17.49 -5.44
N GLU A 58 0.39 17.30 -6.66
CA GLU A 58 -0.24 18.41 -7.35
C GLU A 58 -1.73 18.48 -7.12
N VAL A 59 -2.28 17.58 -6.38
CA VAL A 59 -3.67 17.72 -6.00
C VAL A 59 -3.76 18.79 -4.95
N SER A 60 -4.21 19.94 -5.34
CA SER A 60 -4.37 21.00 -4.39
C SER A 60 -5.55 20.66 -3.49
N GLY A 61 -5.47 21.16 -2.26
CA GLY A 61 -6.60 20.99 -1.36
C GLY A 61 -7.87 21.57 -1.92
N LEU A 62 -7.72 22.54 -2.79
CA LEU A 62 -8.85 23.18 -3.41
C LEU A 62 -9.67 22.20 -4.21
N GLU A 63 -9.02 21.37 -4.99
CA GLU A 63 -9.72 20.41 -5.82
C GLU A 63 -10.39 19.34 -4.97
N VAL A 64 -9.72 18.94 -3.95
CA VAL A 64 -10.27 17.92 -3.06
C VAL A 64 -11.51 18.45 -2.38
N THR A 65 -11.47 19.70 -1.95
CA THR A 65 -12.61 20.26 -1.25
C THR A 65 -13.81 20.46 -2.15
N ASN A 66 -13.56 20.61 -3.42
CA ASN A 66 -14.67 20.76 -4.36
C ASN A 66 -15.35 19.46 -4.67
N GLY A 67 -14.66 18.39 -4.37
CA GLY A 67 -15.23 17.08 -4.61
C GLY A 67 -16.43 16.82 -3.78
#